data_aeebf14fe41cb3cbceb153af55bb0d0c
#
_entry.id   aeebf14fe41cb3cbceb153af55bb0d0c
#
_cell.length_a   1.000
_cell.length_b   1.000
_cell.length_c   1.000
_cell.angle_alpha   90.00
_cell.angle_beta   90.00
_cell.angle_gamma   90.00
#
_symmetry.space_group_name_H-M   'P 1'
#
loop_
_entity.id
_entity.type
_entity.pdbx_description
1 polymer ?
#
loop_
_entity_poly.entity_id
_entity_poly.type
_entity_poly.pdbx_seq_one_letter_code
_entity_poly.pdbx_strand_id
1 'polypeptide(L)'
;DYAEGQAVKYTAMDTGNYTFSITDYVQSGTYITNKMKQDSFYYGQLVADFVPSQSRAIMSAMEESIMKTPTWGAPSGGQTKDNSNTINGAKHRFIGSGTNETIAIEDFFKAEYALKKANVPDRNRVAIVDPSVAFTLSTLPNITNMSNNPMWEGIVASGLLSGVNFVRNINGFDVYTTQRLWVNTASETIDGVTSSAGVNNLFFCATPDVLPMVGAIRQAPKVDQSYNKDYQRDEYVTTARWGFKMFRPENMVICVTDTDQVYA
;
A
#
# COMPACT_ATOMS: atom_id res chain seq x y z
N ASP A 1 -39.41 -13.66 7.29
CA ASP A 1 -40.36 -14.78 7.18
C ASP A 1 -41.47 -14.40 6.21
N TYR A 2 -41.60 -15.18 5.15
CA TYR A 2 -42.65 -15.05 4.16
C TYR A 2 -43.89 -15.81 4.66
N ALA A 3 -45.02 -15.12 4.80
CA ALA A 3 -46.30 -15.75 5.07
C ALA A 3 -47.11 -15.79 3.76
N GLU A 4 -47.62 -16.96 3.41
CA GLU A 4 -48.41 -17.17 2.20
C GLU A 4 -49.64 -16.24 2.21
N GLY A 5 -49.84 -15.49 1.11
CA GLY A 5 -50.95 -14.54 0.99
C GLY A 5 -50.66 -13.10 1.47
N GLN A 6 -49.44 -12.79 1.93
CA GLN A 6 -49.05 -11.40 2.23
C GLN A 6 -48.35 -10.76 1.05
N ALA A 7 -48.64 -9.48 0.83
CA ALA A 7 -47.95 -8.68 -0.20
C ALA A 7 -46.47 -8.51 0.14
N VAL A 8 -45.60 -8.66 -0.86
CA VAL A 8 -44.14 -8.39 -0.72
C VAL A 8 -43.93 -6.94 -0.33
N LYS A 9 -43.18 -6.73 0.74
CA LYS A 9 -42.77 -5.38 1.16
C LYS A 9 -41.60 -4.92 0.34
N TYR A 10 -41.82 -3.96 -0.55
CA TYR A 10 -40.79 -3.35 -1.35
C TYR A 10 -40.10 -2.24 -0.55
N THR A 11 -38.77 -2.28 -0.53
CA THR A 11 -37.93 -1.19 0.02
C THR A 11 -37.40 -0.39 -1.16
N ALA A 12 -37.47 0.93 -1.08
CA ALA A 12 -36.86 1.79 -2.11
C ALA A 12 -35.36 1.52 -2.20
N MET A 13 -34.86 1.39 -3.41
CA MET A 13 -33.42 1.26 -3.66
C MET A 13 -32.78 2.63 -3.45
N ASP A 14 -31.97 2.74 -2.40
CA ASP A 14 -31.22 3.96 -2.13
C ASP A 14 -29.86 3.89 -2.84
N THR A 15 -29.54 4.91 -3.63
CA THR A 15 -28.28 5.03 -4.34
C THR A 15 -27.45 6.14 -3.72
N GLY A 16 -26.47 5.76 -2.91
CA GLY A 16 -25.49 6.71 -2.38
C GLY A 16 -24.49 7.14 -3.44
N ASN A 17 -24.22 8.42 -3.55
CA ASN A 17 -23.17 8.97 -4.40
C ASN A 17 -21.86 9.12 -3.61
N TYR A 18 -20.78 8.51 -4.13
CA TYR A 18 -19.44 8.70 -3.61
C TYR A 18 -18.65 9.61 -4.55
N THR A 19 -18.20 10.75 -4.05
CA THR A 19 -17.44 11.72 -4.82
C THR A 19 -16.09 11.99 -4.17
N PHE A 20 -15.05 12.15 -4.99
CA PHE A 20 -13.75 12.61 -4.53
C PHE A 20 -13.09 13.48 -5.61
N SER A 21 -12.19 14.36 -5.17
CA SER A 21 -11.45 15.26 -6.04
C SER A 21 -10.11 14.65 -6.42
N ILE A 22 -9.70 14.83 -7.68
CA ILE A 22 -8.36 14.50 -8.14
C ILE A 22 -7.47 15.70 -7.83
N THR A 23 -6.64 15.59 -6.80
CA THR A 23 -5.83 16.68 -6.28
C THR A 23 -4.35 16.59 -6.65
N ASP A 24 -3.85 15.37 -6.84
CA ASP A 24 -2.44 15.13 -7.03
C ASP A 24 -2.04 15.47 -8.47
N TYR A 25 -1.21 16.49 -8.63
CA TYR A 25 -0.58 16.87 -9.87
C TYR A 25 0.92 16.83 -9.68
N VAL A 26 1.58 15.89 -10.33
CA VAL A 26 3.02 15.67 -10.19
C VAL A 26 3.70 15.98 -11.50
N GLN A 27 4.83 16.67 -11.41
CA GLN A 27 5.65 17.02 -12.55
C GLN A 27 7.12 16.76 -12.23
N SER A 28 7.86 16.31 -13.24
CA SER A 28 9.31 16.20 -13.21
C SER A 28 9.86 16.83 -14.48
N GLY A 29 10.71 17.82 -14.33
CA GLY A 29 11.27 18.56 -15.48
C GLY A 29 12.78 18.57 -15.45
N THR A 30 13.38 18.49 -16.64
CA THR A 30 14.82 18.72 -16.87
C THR A 30 15.03 19.55 -18.11
N TYR A 31 16.16 20.17 -18.21
CA TYR A 31 16.57 20.91 -19.40
C TYR A 31 18.00 20.61 -19.81
N ILE A 32 18.29 20.74 -21.09
CA ILE A 32 19.60 20.55 -21.67
C ILE A 32 19.93 21.77 -22.50
N THR A 33 21.05 22.46 -22.20
CA THR A 33 21.46 23.67 -22.90
C THR A 33 22.11 23.34 -24.25
N ASN A 34 22.02 24.27 -25.20
CA ASN A 34 22.67 24.10 -26.50
C ASN A 34 24.18 23.91 -26.39
N LYS A 35 24.81 24.57 -25.42
CA LYS A 35 26.25 24.39 -25.17
C LYS A 35 26.55 22.93 -24.77
N MET A 36 25.77 22.36 -23.89
CA MET A 36 25.93 20.96 -23.49
C MET A 36 25.74 19.99 -24.66
N LYS A 37 24.81 20.30 -25.59
CA LYS A 37 24.61 19.48 -26.80
C LYS A 37 25.86 19.49 -27.72
N GLN A 38 26.52 20.63 -27.84
CA GLN A 38 27.68 20.80 -28.70
C GLN A 38 28.96 20.21 -28.10
N ASP A 39 29.12 20.37 -26.79
CA ASP A 39 30.35 19.98 -26.08
C ASP A 39 30.34 18.53 -25.56
N SER A 40 29.11 17.89 -25.45
CA SER A 40 28.99 16.56 -24.88
C SER A 40 28.88 15.46 -25.95
N PHE A 41 29.85 14.56 -25.96
CA PHE A 41 29.84 13.37 -26.82
C PHE A 41 28.71 12.40 -26.52
N TYR A 42 28.23 12.37 -25.25
CA TYR A 42 27.21 11.43 -24.77
C TYR A 42 25.79 11.99 -24.75
N TYR A 43 25.53 13.11 -25.42
CA TYR A 43 24.23 13.78 -25.39
C TYR A 43 23.04 12.86 -25.71
N GLY A 44 23.14 12.10 -26.82
CA GLY A 44 22.05 11.22 -27.24
C GLY A 44 21.75 10.11 -26.23
N GLN A 45 22.77 9.56 -25.62
CA GLN A 45 22.63 8.53 -24.60
C GLN A 45 22.05 9.10 -23.28
N LEU A 46 22.47 10.29 -22.89
CA LEU A 46 21.96 10.98 -21.72
C LEU A 46 20.45 11.21 -21.78
N VAL A 47 19.95 11.66 -22.94
CA VAL A 47 18.49 11.85 -23.14
C VAL A 47 17.74 10.51 -23.11
N ALA A 48 18.32 9.48 -23.76
CA ALA A 48 17.70 8.14 -23.79
C ALA A 48 17.58 7.50 -22.41
N ASP A 49 18.52 7.75 -21.51
CA ASP A 49 18.50 7.19 -20.15
C ASP A 49 17.67 8.04 -19.17
N PHE A 50 17.63 9.35 -19.38
CA PHE A 50 17.01 10.28 -18.44
C PHE A 50 15.47 10.28 -18.53
N VAL A 51 14.89 10.24 -19.73
CA VAL A 51 13.44 10.27 -19.92
C VAL A 51 12.73 9.06 -19.28
N PRO A 52 13.21 7.81 -19.44
CA PRO A 52 12.66 6.67 -18.72
C PRO A 52 12.80 6.80 -17.20
N SER A 53 13.89 7.41 -16.72
CA SER A 53 14.12 7.65 -15.29
C SER A 53 13.08 8.61 -14.70
N GLN A 54 12.72 9.68 -15.42
CA GLN A 54 11.63 10.59 -15.02
C GLN A 54 10.29 9.86 -14.92
N SER A 55 9.98 9.04 -15.91
CA SER A 55 8.74 8.26 -15.90
C SER A 55 8.67 7.29 -14.71
N ARG A 56 9.79 6.65 -14.38
CA ARG A 56 9.89 5.80 -13.17
C ARG A 56 9.69 6.61 -11.89
N ALA A 57 10.27 7.80 -11.80
CA ALA A 57 10.10 8.67 -10.64
C ALA A 57 8.63 9.05 -10.41
N ILE A 58 7.90 9.35 -11.49
CA ILE A 58 6.47 9.66 -11.40
C ILE A 58 5.64 8.44 -11.03
N MET A 59 5.92 7.27 -11.61
CA MET A 59 5.26 6.02 -11.21
C MET A 59 5.52 5.69 -9.75
N SER A 60 6.73 5.90 -9.30
CA SER A 60 7.15 5.77 -7.91
C SER A 60 6.36 6.70 -6.96
N ALA A 61 6.17 7.96 -7.36
CA ALA A 61 5.36 8.91 -6.60
C ALA A 61 3.87 8.52 -6.56
N MET A 62 3.36 7.93 -7.65
CA MET A 62 2.00 7.41 -7.68
C MET A 62 1.81 6.24 -6.72
N GLU A 63 2.76 5.30 -6.70
CA GLU A 63 2.77 4.17 -5.77
C GLU A 63 2.81 4.63 -4.31
N GLU A 64 3.66 5.61 -4.00
CA GLU A 64 3.74 6.22 -2.68
C GLU A 64 2.42 6.90 -2.30
N SER A 65 1.76 7.61 -3.23
CA SER A 65 0.45 8.22 -3.01
C SER A 65 -0.62 7.17 -2.69
N ILE A 66 -0.60 6.01 -3.37
CA ILE A 66 -1.50 4.88 -3.08
C ILE A 66 -1.26 4.34 -1.67
N MET A 67 -0.02 4.05 -1.31
CA MET A 67 0.33 3.47 -0.02
C MET A 67 0.09 4.43 1.14
N LYS A 68 0.17 5.73 0.88
CA LYS A 68 -0.09 6.79 1.85
C LYS A 68 -1.58 7.02 2.12
N THR A 69 -2.43 6.77 1.12
CA THR A 69 -3.88 7.03 1.20
C THR A 69 -4.56 6.40 2.42
N PRO A 70 -4.27 5.14 2.82
CA PRO A 70 -4.91 4.53 3.99
C PRO A 70 -4.49 5.16 5.32
N THR A 71 -3.32 5.77 5.37
CA THR A 71 -2.67 6.18 6.62
C THR A 71 -2.58 7.68 6.77
N TRP A 72 -2.60 8.40 5.66
CA TRP A 72 -2.44 9.84 5.63
C TRP A 72 -3.74 10.57 5.90
N GLY A 73 -3.72 11.36 6.98
CA GLY A 73 -4.56 12.54 7.15
C GLY A 73 -6.00 12.38 6.74
N ALA A 74 -6.63 11.33 7.10
CA ALA A 74 -8.05 11.44 7.18
C ALA A 74 -8.37 12.45 8.29
N PRO A 75 -8.48 13.73 7.92
CA PRO A 75 -8.96 14.72 8.84
C PRO A 75 -10.36 14.28 9.11
N SER A 76 -10.88 13.98 10.09
CA SER A 76 -12.29 13.66 10.31
C SER A 76 -12.85 12.60 9.34
N GLY A 77 -12.72 11.34 9.69
CA GLY A 77 -13.43 10.23 9.06
C GLY A 77 -12.59 9.17 8.33
N GLY A 78 -11.27 9.28 8.32
CA GLY A 78 -10.44 8.16 7.94
C GLY A 78 -10.28 7.23 9.11
N GLN A 79 -10.98 6.17 9.07
CA GLN A 79 -11.00 5.15 10.12
C GLN A 79 -9.63 4.51 10.33
N THR A 80 -8.70 4.73 9.44
CA THR A 80 -7.37 4.13 9.45
C THR A 80 -6.39 4.83 10.38
N LYS A 81 -6.69 6.05 10.83
CA LYS A 81 -5.84 6.83 11.75
C LYS A 81 -6.43 6.97 13.15
N ASP A 82 -7.66 6.58 13.37
CA ASP A 82 -8.31 6.67 14.66
C ASP A 82 -7.84 5.54 15.57
N ASN A 83 -7.46 5.89 16.80
CA ASN A 83 -7.09 4.92 17.84
C ASN A 83 -8.27 4.03 18.26
N SER A 84 -9.48 4.50 18.05
CA SER A 84 -10.72 3.79 18.32
C SER A 84 -11.26 3.01 17.13
N ASN A 85 -10.47 2.78 16.10
CA ASN A 85 -10.89 2.15 14.85
C ASN A 85 -11.35 0.70 15.03
N THR A 86 -12.50 0.55 15.63
CA THR A 86 -13.16 -0.73 15.89
C THR A 86 -14.39 -0.84 15.00
N ILE A 87 -14.38 -1.81 14.10
CA ILE A 87 -15.48 -2.09 13.17
C ILE A 87 -16.09 -3.44 13.54
N ASN A 88 -17.38 -3.46 13.79
CA ASN A 88 -18.10 -4.68 14.21
C ASN A 88 -17.46 -5.40 15.41
N GLY A 89 -16.86 -4.65 16.33
CA GLY A 89 -16.17 -5.18 17.51
C GLY A 89 -14.78 -5.73 17.26
N ALA A 90 -14.22 -5.57 16.05
CA ALA A 90 -12.86 -5.96 15.72
C ALA A 90 -12.02 -4.72 15.41
N LYS A 91 -10.78 -4.69 15.89
CA LYS A 91 -9.84 -3.60 15.67
C LYS A 91 -9.22 -3.72 14.29
N HIS A 92 -9.30 -2.65 13.51
CA HIS A 92 -8.74 -2.57 12.16
C HIS A 92 -7.40 -1.83 12.11
N ARG A 93 -6.93 -1.37 13.27
CA ARG A 93 -5.60 -0.80 13.44
C ARG A 93 -5.02 -1.23 14.76
N PHE A 94 -3.81 -1.76 14.74
CA PHE A 94 -3.09 -2.22 15.94
C PHE A 94 -1.58 -2.14 15.73
N ILE A 95 -0.84 -2.21 16.81
CA ILE A 95 0.63 -2.27 16.83
C ILE A 95 1.06 -3.72 16.85
N GLY A 96 2.19 -4.03 16.20
CA GLY A 96 2.79 -5.36 16.20
C GLY A 96 2.96 -5.93 17.61
N SER A 97 2.58 -7.18 17.79
CA SER A 97 2.57 -7.85 19.11
C SER A 97 3.88 -8.55 19.44
N GLY A 98 4.86 -8.54 18.55
CA GLY A 98 6.18 -9.08 18.81
C GLY A 98 7.00 -8.23 19.79
N THR A 99 8.16 -8.73 20.18
CA THR A 99 9.10 -7.98 21.03
C THR A 99 9.50 -6.67 20.32
N ASN A 100 9.49 -5.57 21.05
CA ASN A 100 9.80 -4.23 20.50
C ASN A 100 8.90 -3.82 19.33
N GLU A 101 7.60 -4.12 19.38
CA GLU A 101 6.61 -3.76 18.37
C GLU A 101 6.87 -4.35 16.97
N THR A 102 7.67 -5.43 16.92
CA THR A 102 7.85 -6.17 15.67
C THR A 102 6.61 -7.01 15.36
N ILE A 103 6.52 -7.48 14.13
CA ILE A 103 5.41 -8.34 13.72
C ILE A 103 5.51 -9.74 14.36
N ALA A 104 4.37 -10.27 14.76
CA ALA A 104 4.23 -11.66 15.20
C ALA A 104 3.23 -12.41 14.33
N ILE A 105 3.23 -13.74 14.41
CA ILE A 105 2.25 -14.57 13.69
C ILE A 105 0.82 -14.25 14.15
N GLU A 106 0.65 -13.92 15.43
CA GLU A 106 -0.64 -13.52 16.01
C GLU A 106 -1.27 -12.31 15.31
N ASP A 107 -0.46 -11.43 14.76
CA ASP A 107 -0.94 -10.22 14.07
C ASP A 107 -1.64 -10.57 12.75
N PHE A 108 -1.22 -11.63 12.08
CA PHE A 108 -1.93 -12.17 10.91
C PHE A 108 -3.30 -12.76 11.32
N PHE A 109 -3.38 -13.44 12.46
CA PHE A 109 -4.65 -13.94 12.97
C PHE A 109 -5.59 -12.81 13.40
N LYS A 110 -5.05 -11.73 14.01
CA LYS A 110 -5.85 -10.53 14.34
C LYS A 110 -6.38 -9.85 13.08
N ALA A 111 -5.54 -9.71 12.04
CA ALA A 111 -5.94 -9.14 10.76
C ALA A 111 -7.03 -10.00 10.08
N GLU A 112 -6.86 -11.32 10.07
CA GLU A 112 -7.87 -12.24 9.55
C GLU A 112 -9.20 -12.13 10.31
N TYR A 113 -9.14 -12.11 11.64
CA TYR A 113 -10.32 -11.95 12.48
C TYR A 113 -11.08 -10.64 12.17
N ALA A 114 -10.34 -9.53 12.04
CA ALA A 114 -10.94 -8.24 11.75
C ALA A 114 -11.62 -8.23 10.36
N LEU A 115 -10.98 -8.77 9.33
CA LEU A 115 -11.56 -8.89 8.00
C LEU A 115 -12.78 -9.82 7.97
N LYS A 116 -12.77 -10.94 8.70
CA LYS A 116 -13.93 -11.83 8.83
C LYS A 116 -15.11 -11.14 9.53
N LYS A 117 -14.84 -10.32 10.56
CA LYS A 117 -15.87 -9.51 11.21
C LYS A 117 -16.48 -8.45 10.29
N ALA A 118 -15.73 -7.98 9.32
CA ALA A 118 -16.19 -7.06 8.28
C ALA A 118 -16.86 -7.79 7.08
N ASN A 119 -17.07 -9.11 7.16
CA ASN A 119 -17.62 -9.94 6.08
C ASN A 119 -16.80 -9.89 4.77
N VAL A 120 -15.49 -9.71 4.88
CA VAL A 120 -14.59 -9.74 3.73
C VAL A 120 -14.31 -11.19 3.32
N PRO A 121 -14.39 -11.55 2.02
CA PRO A 121 -14.10 -12.90 1.54
C PRO A 121 -12.73 -13.41 1.96
N ASP A 122 -12.62 -14.74 2.17
CA ASP A 122 -11.36 -15.39 2.55
C ASP A 122 -10.41 -15.65 1.37
N ARG A 123 -10.81 -15.26 0.16
CA ARG A 123 -10.02 -15.44 -1.07
C ARG A 123 -9.24 -14.19 -1.43
N ASN A 124 -8.09 -14.37 -2.09
CA ASN A 124 -7.24 -13.28 -2.61
C ASN A 124 -6.89 -12.24 -1.52
N ARG A 125 -6.56 -12.70 -0.34
CA ARG A 125 -6.07 -11.85 0.72
C ARG A 125 -4.60 -11.54 0.50
N VAL A 126 -4.26 -10.27 0.61
CA VAL A 126 -2.93 -9.74 0.37
C VAL A 126 -2.48 -8.98 1.61
N ALA A 127 -1.21 -9.18 1.97
CA ALA A 127 -0.51 -8.39 2.95
C ALA A 127 0.65 -7.66 2.26
N ILE A 128 0.64 -6.33 2.29
CA ILE A 128 1.76 -5.51 1.81
C ILE A 128 2.53 -5.05 3.04
N VAL A 129 3.78 -5.50 3.14
CA VAL A 129 4.61 -5.32 4.32
C VAL A 129 5.95 -4.69 4.00
N ASP A 130 6.57 -4.10 5.00
CA ASP A 130 7.93 -3.56 4.90
C ASP A 130 8.98 -4.69 4.83
N PRO A 131 10.15 -4.46 4.22
CA PRO A 131 11.26 -5.40 4.23
C PRO A 131 11.71 -5.85 5.64
N SER A 132 11.60 -4.98 6.65
CA SER A 132 11.88 -5.34 8.05
C SER A 132 10.96 -6.45 8.57
N VAL A 133 9.68 -6.38 8.20
CA VAL A 133 8.69 -7.43 8.52
C VAL A 133 9.05 -8.74 7.82
N ALA A 134 9.44 -8.69 6.55
CA ALA A 134 9.87 -9.88 5.80
C ALA A 134 11.10 -10.53 6.44
N PHE A 135 12.06 -9.74 6.92
CA PHE A 135 13.22 -10.22 7.66
C PHE A 135 12.80 -10.91 8.96
N THR A 136 11.97 -10.26 9.78
CA THR A 136 11.45 -10.83 11.02
C THR A 136 10.72 -12.14 10.78
N LEU A 137 9.84 -12.19 9.75
CA LEU A 137 9.13 -13.43 9.39
C LEU A 137 10.09 -14.57 8.99
N SER A 138 11.21 -14.24 8.34
CA SER A 138 12.22 -15.23 7.96
C SER A 138 13.00 -15.79 9.16
N THR A 139 13.08 -15.05 10.25
CA THR A 139 13.81 -15.46 11.47
C THR A 139 12.92 -16.13 12.50
N LEU A 140 11.59 -16.06 12.39
CA LEU A 140 10.67 -16.66 13.35
C LEU A 140 10.81 -18.20 13.36
N PRO A 141 11.11 -18.82 14.52
CA PRO A 141 11.35 -20.26 14.61
C PRO A 141 10.11 -21.09 14.24
N ASN A 142 8.91 -20.57 14.44
CA ASN A 142 7.66 -21.23 14.07
C ASN A 142 7.46 -21.34 12.55
N ILE A 143 8.09 -20.45 11.79
CA ILE A 143 8.02 -20.44 10.33
C ILE A 143 9.19 -21.21 9.73
N THR A 144 10.35 -21.15 10.35
CA THR A 144 11.58 -21.82 9.87
C THR A 144 11.65 -23.30 10.24
N ASN A 145 10.91 -23.73 11.24
CA ASN A 145 10.98 -25.10 11.75
C ASN A 145 10.07 -26.03 10.93
N MET A 146 10.64 -26.66 9.92
CA MET A 146 9.97 -27.60 8.99
C MET A 146 9.39 -28.84 9.71
N SER A 147 9.89 -29.18 10.90
CA SER A 147 9.47 -30.37 11.65
C SER A 147 8.04 -30.29 12.18
N ASN A 148 7.48 -29.09 12.35
CA ASN A 148 6.16 -28.90 12.93
C ASN A 148 5.01 -28.81 11.92
N ASN A 149 5.29 -28.66 10.62
CA ASN A 149 4.21 -28.54 9.66
C ASN A 149 4.63 -28.96 8.23
N PRO A 150 4.32 -30.20 7.82
CA PRO A 150 4.70 -30.73 6.49
C PRO A 150 4.08 -29.99 5.31
N MET A 151 3.05 -29.15 5.50
CA MET A 151 2.50 -28.31 4.43
C MET A 151 3.44 -27.18 4.00
N TRP A 152 4.50 -26.89 4.74
CA TRP A 152 5.41 -25.78 4.48
C TRP A 152 6.63 -26.16 3.60
N GLU A 153 6.89 -27.43 3.39
CA GLU A 153 8.02 -27.90 2.57
C GLU A 153 7.99 -27.36 1.12
N GLY A 154 6.80 -27.32 0.51
CA GLY A 154 6.65 -26.82 -0.86
C GLY A 154 6.81 -25.30 -0.97
N ILE A 155 6.49 -24.56 0.08
CA ILE A 155 6.52 -23.08 0.12
C ILE A 155 7.95 -22.58 0.29
N VAL A 156 8.75 -23.24 1.13
CA VAL A 156 10.17 -22.90 1.32
C VAL A 156 10.96 -23.15 0.04
N ALA A 157 10.68 -24.25 -0.67
CA ALA A 157 11.34 -24.57 -1.94
C ALA A 157 10.96 -23.61 -3.08
N SER A 158 9.69 -23.19 -3.18
CA SER A 158 9.25 -22.26 -4.23
C SER A 158 9.60 -20.81 -3.95
N GLY A 159 9.66 -20.38 -2.70
CA GLY A 159 9.99 -19.00 -2.31
C GLY A 159 11.45 -18.62 -2.58
N LEU A 160 12.37 -19.59 -2.54
CA LEU A 160 13.79 -19.40 -2.84
C LEU A 160 14.10 -19.30 -4.35
N LEU A 161 13.21 -19.82 -5.20
CA LEU A 161 13.41 -19.89 -6.65
C LEU A 161 12.71 -18.77 -7.44
N SER A 162 11.78 -18.05 -6.81
CA SER A 162 11.03 -16.98 -7.45
C SER A 162 11.67 -15.63 -7.17
N GLY A 163 12.29 -15.04 -8.18
CA GLY A 163 12.84 -13.68 -8.12
C GLY A 163 11.78 -12.56 -8.03
N VAL A 164 10.60 -12.86 -7.52
CA VAL A 164 9.50 -11.94 -7.27
C VAL A 164 9.52 -11.52 -5.80
N ASN A 165 9.10 -10.29 -5.51
CA ASN A 165 8.93 -9.74 -4.16
C ASN A 165 7.85 -10.45 -3.31
N PHE A 166 7.46 -11.67 -3.70
CA PHE A 166 6.56 -12.54 -2.96
C PHE A 166 7.35 -13.26 -1.88
N VAL A 167 7.00 -13.02 -0.64
CA VAL A 167 7.73 -13.59 0.49
C VAL A 167 7.15 -14.93 0.88
N ARG A 168 5.84 -15.01 1.09
CA ARG A 168 5.21 -16.22 1.62
C ARG A 168 3.68 -16.08 1.67
N ASN A 169 2.94 -17.21 1.71
CA ASN A 169 1.55 -17.23 2.15
C ASN A 169 1.53 -17.54 3.66
N ILE A 170 0.96 -16.66 4.46
CA ILE A 170 0.81 -16.80 5.90
C ILE A 170 -0.66 -16.61 6.26
N ASN A 171 -1.26 -17.63 6.84
CA ASN A 171 -2.66 -17.60 7.28
C ASN A 171 -3.63 -17.12 6.19
N GLY A 172 -3.42 -17.57 4.95
CA GLY A 172 -4.25 -17.19 3.80
C GLY A 172 -3.93 -15.80 3.21
N PHE A 173 -2.94 -15.09 3.71
CA PHE A 173 -2.44 -13.85 3.13
C PHE A 173 -1.22 -14.09 2.25
N ASP A 174 -1.27 -13.62 1.02
CA ASP A 174 -0.12 -13.53 0.14
C ASP A 174 0.70 -12.30 0.51
N VAL A 175 1.91 -12.51 1.03
CA VAL A 175 2.75 -11.45 1.57
C VAL A 175 3.66 -10.89 0.49
N TYR A 176 3.55 -9.59 0.23
CA TYR A 176 4.39 -8.83 -0.70
C TYR A 176 5.17 -7.76 0.05
N THR A 177 6.40 -7.50 -0.36
CA THR A 177 7.26 -6.50 0.25
C THR A 177 7.37 -5.25 -0.60
N THR A 178 7.33 -4.08 0.04
CA THR A 178 7.62 -2.80 -0.59
C THR A 178 8.27 -1.84 0.41
N GLN A 179 9.20 -1.01 -0.07
CA GLN A 179 9.82 0.06 0.73
C GLN A 179 9.01 1.37 0.72
N ARG A 180 7.84 1.38 0.09
CA ARG A 180 7.05 2.60 -0.14
C ARG A 180 5.87 2.75 0.81
N LEU A 181 5.81 1.93 1.85
CA LEU A 181 4.81 2.07 2.89
C LEU A 181 5.00 3.39 3.64
N TRP A 182 3.90 3.92 4.13
CA TRP A 182 3.94 5.12 4.94
C TRP A 182 4.59 4.85 6.29
N VAL A 183 5.58 5.67 6.62
CA VAL A 183 6.26 5.68 7.92
C VAL A 183 5.69 6.82 8.75
N ASN A 184 5.26 6.54 9.96
CA ASN A 184 4.84 7.56 10.91
C ASN A 184 6.08 8.33 11.40
N THR A 185 6.05 9.65 11.29
CA THR A 185 7.15 10.52 11.71
C THR A 185 7.09 10.91 13.18
N ALA A 186 5.97 10.62 13.84
CA ALA A 186 5.74 10.90 15.25
C ALA A 186 5.24 9.64 15.95
N SER A 187 5.50 9.55 17.25
CA SER A 187 4.94 8.49 18.08
C SER A 187 3.41 8.52 18.06
N GLU A 188 2.82 7.36 17.99
CA GLU A 188 1.37 7.18 17.95
C GLU A 188 0.95 6.17 19.03
N THR A 189 -0.10 6.49 19.75
CA THR A 189 -0.66 5.57 20.76
C THR A 189 -1.92 4.92 20.20
N ILE A 190 -1.89 3.60 20.05
CA ILE A 190 -3.01 2.78 19.62
C ILE A 190 -3.33 1.78 20.71
N ASP A 191 -4.55 1.78 21.23
CA ASP A 191 -5.00 0.89 22.31
C ASP A 191 -4.15 0.91 23.58
N GLY A 192 -3.58 2.07 23.94
CA GLY A 192 -2.72 2.22 25.10
C GLY A 192 -1.28 1.75 24.89
N VAL A 193 -0.93 1.23 23.71
CA VAL A 193 0.44 0.95 23.29
C VAL A 193 0.95 2.11 22.46
N THR A 194 2.13 2.62 22.79
CA THR A 194 2.74 3.74 22.08
C THR A 194 3.87 3.23 21.21
N SER A 195 3.73 3.39 19.89
CA SER A 195 4.79 3.13 18.92
C SER A 195 5.62 4.39 18.70
N SER A 196 6.95 4.26 18.66
CA SER A 196 7.86 5.40 18.52
C SER A 196 7.81 5.99 17.11
N ALA A 197 8.02 5.21 16.10
CA ALA A 197 7.91 5.53 14.69
C ALA A 197 7.73 4.24 13.91
N GLY A 198 6.56 4.00 13.39
CA GLY A 198 6.24 2.71 12.80
C GLY A 198 5.89 2.78 11.33
N VAL A 199 6.13 1.68 10.63
CA VAL A 199 5.66 1.48 9.26
C VAL A 199 4.28 0.86 9.28
N ASN A 200 3.40 1.38 8.43
CA ASN A 200 2.02 0.91 8.34
C ASN A 200 1.91 -0.23 7.33
N ASN A 201 1.86 -1.46 7.81
CA ASN A 201 1.65 -2.64 6.98
C ASN A 201 0.16 -2.82 6.68
N LEU A 202 -0.18 -3.14 5.44
CA LEU A 202 -1.55 -3.17 4.94
C LEU A 202 -2.02 -4.60 4.70
N PHE A 203 -3.18 -4.96 5.23
CA PHE A 203 -3.84 -6.24 5.04
C PHE A 203 -5.22 -6.01 4.44
N PHE A 204 -5.52 -6.59 3.29
CA PHE A 204 -6.80 -6.41 2.61
C PHE A 204 -7.11 -7.56 1.65
N CYS A 205 -8.32 -7.53 1.08
CA CYS A 205 -8.72 -8.46 0.03
C CYS A 205 -8.59 -7.79 -1.35
N ALA A 206 -7.87 -8.41 -2.28
CA ALA A 206 -7.64 -7.88 -3.63
C ALA A 206 -8.77 -8.22 -4.63
N THR A 207 -9.94 -8.64 -4.16
CA THR A 207 -11.09 -8.88 -5.02
C THR A 207 -11.73 -7.54 -5.41
N PRO A 208 -12.03 -7.28 -6.71
CA PRO A 208 -12.53 -5.98 -7.17
C PRO A 208 -13.75 -5.44 -6.44
N ASP A 209 -14.69 -6.32 -6.07
CA ASP A 209 -15.94 -5.92 -5.41
C ASP A 209 -15.75 -5.41 -3.97
N VAL A 210 -14.65 -5.77 -3.33
CA VAL A 210 -14.37 -5.46 -1.92
C VAL A 210 -13.09 -4.66 -1.71
N LEU A 211 -12.51 -4.11 -2.78
CA LEU A 211 -11.33 -3.28 -2.67
C LEU A 211 -11.55 -2.11 -1.71
N PRO A 212 -10.62 -1.86 -0.78
CA PRO A 212 -10.77 -0.80 0.21
C PRO A 212 -10.59 0.59 -0.36
N MET A 213 -9.83 0.73 -1.45
CA MET A 213 -9.47 2.00 -2.05
C MET A 213 -9.97 2.12 -3.49
N VAL A 214 -10.29 3.36 -3.88
CA VAL A 214 -10.65 3.74 -5.24
C VAL A 214 -9.68 4.79 -5.72
N GLY A 215 -9.21 4.64 -6.96
CA GLY A 215 -8.34 5.59 -7.61
C GLY A 215 -8.86 6.00 -8.99
N ALA A 216 -8.56 7.22 -9.38
CA ALA A 216 -8.81 7.73 -10.71
C ALA A 216 -7.55 8.41 -11.27
N ILE A 217 -7.15 8.02 -12.46
CA ILE A 217 -6.05 8.63 -13.20
C ILE A 217 -6.67 9.52 -14.28
N ARG A 218 -6.50 10.83 -14.13
CA ARG A 218 -6.98 11.79 -15.13
C ARG A 218 -5.99 11.97 -16.27
N GLN A 219 -4.71 11.90 -15.96
CA GLN A 219 -3.63 12.01 -16.94
C GLN A 219 -2.57 10.96 -16.59
N ALA A 220 -2.37 10.02 -17.50
CA ALA A 220 -1.23 9.10 -17.42
C ALA A 220 0.09 9.88 -17.57
N PRO A 221 1.23 9.36 -17.09
CA PRO A 221 2.52 9.98 -17.30
C PRO A 221 2.75 10.29 -18.77
N LYS A 222 2.92 11.57 -19.10
CA LYS A 222 3.15 12.07 -20.44
C LYS A 222 4.41 12.93 -20.45
N VAL A 223 5.29 12.67 -21.39
CA VAL A 223 6.50 13.46 -21.62
C VAL A 223 6.23 14.49 -22.70
N ASP A 224 6.42 15.75 -22.38
CA ASP A 224 6.34 16.86 -23.32
C ASP A 224 7.76 17.44 -23.50
N GLN A 225 8.16 17.65 -24.74
CA GLN A 225 9.41 18.28 -25.11
C GLN A 225 9.16 19.62 -25.77
N SER A 226 9.88 20.64 -25.34
CA SER A 226 9.83 21.97 -25.98
C SER A 226 11.22 22.60 -26.01
N TYR A 227 11.45 23.41 -27.04
CA TYR A 227 12.65 24.25 -27.13
C TYR A 227 12.36 25.65 -26.61
N ASN A 228 13.09 26.08 -25.60
CA ASN A 228 13.02 27.43 -25.07
C ASN A 228 14.05 28.32 -25.74
N LYS A 229 13.59 29.29 -26.54
CA LYS A 229 14.46 30.19 -27.31
C LYS A 229 15.19 31.20 -26.45
N ASP A 230 14.58 31.66 -25.36
CA ASP A 230 15.12 32.71 -24.51
C ASP A 230 16.33 32.23 -23.72
N TYR A 231 16.28 30.95 -23.31
CA TYR A 231 17.38 30.31 -22.56
C TYR A 231 18.21 29.35 -23.40
N GLN A 232 17.92 29.22 -24.69
CA GLN A 232 18.65 28.34 -25.64
C GLN A 232 18.82 26.89 -25.09
N ARG A 233 17.71 26.29 -24.66
CA ARG A 233 17.70 24.95 -24.07
C ARG A 233 16.51 24.14 -24.52
N ASP A 234 16.67 22.81 -24.57
CA ASP A 234 15.55 21.87 -24.68
C ASP A 234 15.04 21.54 -23.28
N GLU A 235 13.75 21.61 -23.12
CA GLU A 235 13.06 21.30 -21.88
C GLU A 235 12.24 20.02 -22.07
N TYR A 236 12.41 19.09 -21.14
CA TYR A 236 11.66 17.84 -21.05
C TYR A 236 10.86 17.86 -19.75
N VAL A 237 9.55 17.79 -19.86
CA VAL A 237 8.65 17.81 -18.70
C VAL A 237 7.75 16.59 -18.76
N THR A 238 7.79 15.80 -17.70
CA THR A 238 6.87 14.68 -17.53
C THR A 238 5.81 15.07 -16.50
N THR A 239 4.56 14.95 -16.88
CA THR A 239 3.43 15.32 -16.01
C THR A 239 2.47 14.15 -15.85
N ALA A 240 1.86 14.02 -14.67
CA ALA A 240 0.80 13.08 -14.40
C ALA A 240 -0.20 13.65 -13.39
N ARG A 241 -1.45 13.18 -13.44
CA ARG A 241 -2.49 13.63 -12.53
C ARG A 241 -3.39 12.47 -12.11
N TRP A 242 -3.53 12.29 -10.80
CA TRP A 242 -4.32 11.22 -10.19
C TRP A 242 -4.95 11.65 -8.87
N GLY A 243 -5.79 10.81 -8.33
CA GLY A 243 -6.33 10.93 -6.98
C GLY A 243 -6.73 9.55 -6.47
N PHE A 244 -6.44 9.30 -5.21
CA PHE A 244 -6.80 8.08 -4.51
C PHE A 244 -7.57 8.43 -3.24
N LYS A 245 -8.53 7.58 -2.89
CA LYS A 245 -9.31 7.76 -1.67
C LYS A 245 -9.74 6.42 -1.09
N MET A 246 -9.79 6.36 0.23
CA MET A 246 -10.37 5.23 0.93
C MET A 246 -11.89 5.21 0.71
N PHE A 247 -12.40 4.08 0.23
CA PHE A 247 -13.81 3.90 -0.05
C PHE A 247 -14.50 2.98 0.97
N ARG A 248 -13.84 1.88 1.31
CA ARG A 248 -14.34 0.87 2.27
C ARG A 248 -13.26 0.59 3.31
N PRO A 249 -13.14 1.44 4.34
CA PRO A 249 -12.10 1.28 5.34
C PRO A 249 -12.26 -0.02 6.17
N GLU A 250 -13.45 -0.56 6.28
CA GLU A 250 -13.75 -1.84 6.92
C GLU A 250 -13.05 -3.04 6.24
N ASN A 251 -12.70 -2.91 4.96
CA ASN A 251 -12.05 -3.97 4.19
C ASN A 251 -10.52 -3.92 4.25
N MET A 252 -9.96 -3.04 5.09
CA MET A 252 -8.53 -2.92 5.29
C MET A 252 -8.17 -2.94 6.77
N VAL A 253 -7.08 -3.64 7.07
CA VAL A 253 -6.48 -3.68 8.40
C VAL A 253 -5.05 -3.15 8.31
N ILE A 254 -4.64 -2.36 9.28
CA ILE A 254 -3.31 -1.77 9.35
C ILE A 254 -2.60 -2.26 10.62
N CYS A 255 -1.43 -2.86 10.43
CA CYS A 255 -0.52 -3.20 11.51
C CYS A 255 0.68 -2.25 11.48
N VAL A 256 0.88 -1.51 12.54
CA VAL A 256 2.03 -0.61 12.70
C VAL A 256 3.16 -1.38 13.34
N THR A 257 4.34 -1.40 12.71
CA THR A 257 5.51 -2.11 13.24
C THR A 257 6.72 -1.20 13.28
N ASP A 258 7.58 -1.36 14.29
CA ASP A 258 8.84 -0.64 14.37
C ASP A 258 9.88 -1.27 13.42
N THR A 259 10.56 -0.43 12.64
CA THR A 259 11.61 -0.86 11.70
C THR A 259 13.01 -0.86 12.31
N ASP A 260 13.22 -0.06 13.34
CA ASP A 260 14.55 0.15 13.93
C ASP A 260 14.95 -0.96 14.90
N GLN A 261 13.96 -1.71 15.38
CA GLN A 261 14.15 -2.75 16.41
C GLN A 261 14.40 -4.16 15.84
N VAL A 262 14.53 -4.29 14.53
CA VAL A 262 14.68 -5.61 13.87
C VAL A 262 15.99 -6.30 14.26
N TYR A 263 17.02 -5.53 14.63
CA TYR A 263 18.33 -6.03 15.03
C TYR A 263 18.61 -5.93 16.55
N ALA A 264 17.62 -5.52 17.34
CA ALA A 264 17.77 -5.33 18.78
C ALA A 264 17.58 -6.61 19.58
#